data_379fbbe1dc1fd5a08fa635736d236819
#
_entry.id   379fbbe1dc1fd5a08fa635736d236819
#
_cell.length_a   1.000
_cell.length_b   1.000
_cell.length_c   1.000
_cell.angle_alpha   90.00
_cell.angle_beta   90.00
_cell.angle_gamma   90.00
#
_symmetry.space_group_name_H-M   'P 1'
#
loop_
_entity.id
_entity.type
_entity.pdbx_description
1 polymer ?
#
loop_
_entity_poly.entity_id
_entity_poly.type
_entity_poly.pdbx_seq_one_letter_code
_entity_poly.pdbx_strand_id
1 'polypeptide(L)' 'MKKPELSDTWEVKVDGEVVFSGELDDAFDTIEDLSEEFYRTGEPDPSTITMELVNGSQE' A
#
# COMPACT_ATOMS: atom_id res chain seq x y z
N MET A 1 -16.86 9.47 19.74
CA MET A 1 -16.63 9.03 19.19
C MET A 1 -15.41 8.79 18.81
N LYS A 2 -14.89 8.24 18.47
CA LYS A 2 -13.79 7.99 18.20
C LYS A 2 -13.52 7.81 16.95
N LYS A 3 -12.54 7.89 16.37
CA LYS A 3 -12.32 7.74 15.18
C LYS A 3 -11.59 6.57 14.91
N PRO A 4 -12.02 5.63 14.17
CA PRO A 4 -11.36 4.38 13.90
C PRO A 4 -10.22 4.45 12.93
N GLU A 5 -10.12 5.51 12.24
CA GLU A 5 -9.10 5.55 11.22
C GLU A 5 -7.70 5.44 11.78
N LEU A 6 -7.54 5.67 13.05
CA LEU A 6 -6.22 5.59 13.62
C LEU A 6 -5.67 4.18 13.62
N SER A 7 -6.55 3.21 13.63
CA SER A 7 -6.09 1.85 13.70
C SER A 7 -6.04 1.19 12.33
N ASP A 8 -6.42 1.91 11.29
CA ASP A 8 -6.40 1.32 9.97
C ASP A 8 -4.99 1.26 9.43
N THR A 9 -4.63 0.11 8.94
CA THR A 9 -3.32 -0.10 8.34
C THR A 9 -3.54 -0.63 6.94
N TRP A 10 -2.83 -0.06 5.99
CA TRP A 10 -2.91 -0.49 4.61
C TRP A 10 -1.59 -1.10 4.20
N GLU A 11 -1.65 -2.16 3.44
CA GLU A 11 -0.46 -2.80 2.92
C GLU A 11 -0.42 -2.67 1.42
N VAL A 12 0.74 -2.35 0.89
CA VAL A 12 0.97 -2.37 -0.54
C VAL A 12 1.84 -3.57 -0.83
N LYS A 13 1.38 -4.38 -1.76
CA LYS A 13 2.10 -5.59 -2.13
C LYS A 13 2.49 -5.53 -3.59
N VAL A 14 3.64 -6.09 -3.88
CA VAL A 14 4.09 -6.25 -5.25
C VAL A 14 4.34 -7.73 -5.45
N ASP A 15 3.57 -8.31 -6.36
CA ASP A 15 3.69 -9.74 -6.66
C ASP A 15 3.53 -10.58 -5.39
N GLY A 16 2.61 -10.15 -4.53
CA GLY A 16 2.31 -10.89 -3.31
C GLY A 16 3.20 -10.57 -2.14
N GLU A 17 4.17 -9.72 -2.31
CA GLU A 17 5.11 -9.40 -1.25
C GLU A 17 4.83 -8.01 -0.69
N VAL A 18 4.71 -7.90 0.62
CA VAL A 18 4.43 -6.61 1.25
C VAL A 18 5.66 -5.73 1.14
N VAL A 19 5.50 -4.57 0.50
CA VAL A 19 6.60 -3.61 0.38
C VAL A 19 6.34 -2.36 1.19
N PHE A 20 5.14 -2.19 1.70
CA PHE A 20 4.81 -1.03 2.51
C PHE A 20 3.65 -1.37 3.42
N SER A 21 3.65 -0.78 4.60
CA SER A 21 2.56 -0.93 5.55
C SER A 21 2.44 0.37 6.31
N GLY A 22 1.24 0.92 6.37
CA GLY A 22 1.04 2.16 7.07
C GLY A 22 -0.29 2.79 6.70
N GLU A 23 -0.31 4.12 6.76
CA GLU A 23 -1.54 4.85 6.52
C GLU A 23 -1.88 4.89 5.04
N LEU A 24 -3.15 5.13 4.76
CA LEU A 24 -3.63 5.13 3.39
C LEU A 24 -2.90 6.16 2.53
N ASP A 25 -2.73 7.36 3.05
CA ASP A 25 -2.05 8.41 2.28
C ASP A 25 -0.64 7.97 1.90
N ASP A 26 0.05 7.37 2.83
CA ASP A 26 1.39 6.90 2.57
C ASP A 26 1.38 5.73 1.60
N ALA A 27 0.34 4.91 1.67
CA ALA A 27 0.22 3.80 0.74
C ALA A 27 0.07 4.32 -0.69
N PHE A 28 -0.74 5.37 -0.87
CA PHE A 28 -0.88 5.96 -2.19
C PHE A 28 0.45 6.52 -2.68
N ASP A 29 1.20 7.16 -1.80
CA ASP A 29 2.52 7.67 -2.19
C ASP A 29 3.42 6.53 -2.64
N THR A 30 3.36 5.42 -1.93
CA THR A 30 4.17 4.27 -2.29
C THR A 30 3.79 3.76 -3.67
N ILE A 31 2.49 3.70 -3.95
CA ILE A 31 2.05 3.24 -5.25
C ILE A 31 2.51 4.18 -6.35
N GLU A 32 2.49 5.48 -6.08
CA GLU A 32 2.99 6.44 -7.06
C GLU A 32 4.46 6.24 -7.33
N ASP A 33 5.23 6.01 -6.27
CA ASP A 33 6.65 5.77 -6.44
C ASP A 33 6.91 4.52 -7.27
N LEU A 34 6.14 3.48 -7.01
CA LEU A 34 6.30 2.25 -7.77
C LEU A 34 5.94 2.45 -9.22
N SER A 35 4.93 3.27 -9.48
CA SER A 35 4.54 3.56 -10.86
C SER A 35 5.65 4.31 -11.59
N GLU A 36 6.27 5.25 -10.90
CA GLU A 36 7.39 5.99 -11.51
C GLU A 36 8.56 5.08 -11.80
N GLU A 37 8.81 4.14 -10.89
CA GLU A 37 9.87 3.19 -11.13
C GLU A 37 9.60 2.39 -12.40
N PHE A 38 8.33 2.01 -12.58
CA PHE A 38 7.98 1.25 -13.77
C PHE A 38 8.28 2.05 -15.03
N TYR A 39 7.99 3.34 -15.01
CA TYR A 39 8.26 4.16 -16.18
C TYR A 39 9.74 4.26 -16.48
N ARG A 40 10.56 4.19 -15.44
CA ARG A 40 12.00 4.33 -15.64
C ARG A 40 12.69 3.02 -15.95
N THR A 41 12.28 1.97 -15.28
CA THR A 41 13.02 0.70 -15.39
C THR A 41 12.20 -0.43 -15.96
N GLY A 42 10.91 -0.26 -16.06
CA GLY A 42 10.05 -1.33 -16.50
C GLY A 42 9.56 -2.25 -15.40
N GLU A 43 9.88 -1.95 -14.16
CA GLU A 43 9.46 -2.75 -13.01
C GLU A 43 9.16 -1.83 -11.85
N PRO A 44 8.27 -2.24 -10.98
CA PRO A 44 7.45 -3.45 -11.05
C PRO A 44 6.28 -3.25 -12.00
N ASP A 45 5.76 -4.34 -12.51
CA ASP A 45 4.59 -4.29 -13.37
C ASP A 45 3.39 -3.80 -12.55
N PRO A 46 2.72 -2.73 -12.98
CA PRO A 46 1.59 -2.23 -12.18
C PRO A 46 0.51 -3.26 -11.93
N SER A 47 0.37 -4.24 -12.80
CA SER A 47 -0.66 -5.25 -12.60
C SER A 47 -0.34 -6.16 -11.42
N THR A 48 0.89 -6.13 -10.92
CA THR A 48 1.26 -6.94 -9.76
C THR A 48 1.14 -6.16 -8.46
N ILE A 49 0.80 -4.89 -8.54
CA ILE A 49 0.69 -4.06 -7.34
C ILE A 49 -0.72 -4.13 -6.80
N THR A 50 -0.86 -4.49 -5.54
CA THR A 50 -2.15 -4.57 -4.89
C THR A 50 -2.10 -3.84 -3.57
N MET A 51 -3.26 -3.44 -3.08
CA MET A 51 -3.36 -2.75 -1.82
C MET A 51 -4.48 -3.37 -1.02
N GLU A 52 -4.21 -3.66 0.24
CA GLU A 52 -5.17 -4.30 1.12
C GLU A 52 -5.32 -3.54 2.39
N LEU A 53 -6.52 -3.50 2.90
CA LEU A 53 -6.76 -2.95 4.22
C LEU A 53 -6.52 -4.05 5.25
N VAL A 54 -5.61 -3.80 6.14
CA VAL A 54 -5.31 -4.71 7.22
C VAL A 54 -5.72 -4.01 8.49
N ASN A 55 -6.79 -4.47 9.10
CA ASN A 55 -7.28 -3.84 10.30
C ASN A 55 -6.99 -4.74 11.47
N GLY A 56 -5.94 -4.44 12.16
CA GLY A 56 -5.52 -5.29 13.24
C GLY A 56 -6.26 -5.07 14.52
N SER A 57 -7.04 -4.08 14.57
CA SER A 57 -7.73 -3.88 15.79
C SER A 57 -8.94 -4.70 15.87
N GLN A 58 -9.30 -4.98 15.74
CA GLN A 58 -10.33 -5.42 16.07
C GLN A 58 -10.69 -5.73 16.96
N GLU A 59 -10.86 -5.52 17.33
CA GLU A 59 -11.15 -5.62 18.27
C GLU A 59 -11.39 -5.76 18.58
#